data_65bc996861ed19ef4d46c0c03177462d
#
_entry.id   65bc996861ed19ef4d46c0c03177462d
#
_cell.length_a   1.000
_cell.length_b   1.000
_cell.length_c   1.000
_cell.angle_alpha   90.00
_cell.angle_beta   90.00
_cell.angle_gamma   90.00
#
_symmetry.space_group_name_H-M   'P 1'
#
loop_
_entity.id
_entity.type
_entity.pdbx_description
1 polymer ?
#
loop_
_entity_poly.entity_id
_entity_poly.type
_entity_poly.pdbx_seq_one_letter_code
_entity_poly.pdbx_strand_id
1 'polypeptide(L)'
;MDAEYATSLAFVQLDEQGDRDFSFYRSPGADTRLDAGKVDKKLIDDCRVLCFGSLLLTAEPARSSVPSLVDYARAHGKITAYDPNWRPPLWASRDKGIAAMGSLLGKADIVKVSEEELALLSGKTDMEAGAAELLGQGVRLVVVTLGAKGCAAYTPGFALHRNTYDTQVRDTTGSGDSFFGALLSGIVLSGCRPEDLSKETLSCILDFANAAGAVCATKMGAIPAIPYTDAIELCQRTTPFLVI
;
A
#
# COMPACT_ATOMS: atom_id res chain seq x y z
N MET A 1 -17.03 18.83 -6.20
CA MET A 1 -17.94 17.80 -6.74
C MET A 1 -17.91 17.91 -8.25
N ASP A 2 -17.84 16.80 -8.96
CA ASP A 2 -17.94 16.77 -10.42
C ASP A 2 -19.42 16.56 -10.78
N ALA A 3 -19.95 17.35 -11.74
CA ALA A 3 -21.36 17.29 -12.12
C ALA A 3 -21.66 16.15 -13.14
N GLU A 4 -20.61 15.67 -13.82
CA GLU A 4 -20.72 14.68 -14.89
C GLU A 4 -20.29 13.28 -14.46
N TYR A 5 -19.49 13.18 -13.36
CA TYR A 5 -18.88 11.94 -12.92
C TYR A 5 -19.35 11.56 -11.52
N ALA A 6 -19.96 10.40 -11.41
CA ALA A 6 -20.40 9.86 -10.14
C ALA A 6 -19.21 9.38 -9.28
N THR A 7 -19.41 9.32 -7.96
CA THR A 7 -18.47 8.63 -7.07
C THR A 7 -18.38 7.17 -7.48
N SER A 8 -17.15 6.65 -7.62
CA SER A 8 -16.93 5.22 -7.86
C SER A 8 -17.45 4.39 -6.70
N LEU A 9 -18.10 3.29 -7.00
CA LEU A 9 -18.59 2.33 -6.01
C LEU A 9 -17.82 1.02 -6.16
N ALA A 10 -17.42 0.46 -5.03
CA ALA A 10 -16.85 -0.87 -4.93
C ALA A 10 -17.80 -1.73 -4.11
N PHE A 11 -18.29 -2.81 -4.70
CA PHE A 11 -19.10 -3.81 -4.01
C PHE A 11 -18.20 -4.97 -3.59
N VAL A 12 -18.20 -5.29 -2.32
CA VAL A 12 -17.44 -6.40 -1.74
C VAL A 12 -18.41 -7.56 -1.54
N GLN A 13 -18.14 -8.68 -2.17
CA GLN A 13 -18.86 -9.95 -1.96
C GLN A 13 -17.90 -10.91 -1.25
N LEU A 14 -18.42 -11.61 -0.25
CA LEU A 14 -17.71 -12.70 0.39
C LEU A 14 -18.25 -14.01 -0.18
N ASP A 15 -17.36 -14.92 -0.56
CA ASP A 15 -17.74 -16.28 -0.90
C ASP A 15 -17.97 -17.13 0.36
N GLU A 16 -18.32 -18.40 0.17
CA GLU A 16 -18.57 -19.36 1.27
C GLU A 16 -17.30 -19.65 2.10
N GLN A 17 -16.13 -19.39 1.55
CA GLN A 17 -14.82 -19.54 2.20
C GLN A 17 -14.37 -18.25 2.90
N GLY A 18 -15.11 -17.14 2.74
CA GLY A 18 -14.78 -15.82 3.28
C GLY A 18 -13.79 -15.04 2.41
N ASP A 19 -13.47 -15.52 1.22
CA ASP A 19 -12.68 -14.79 0.25
C ASP A 19 -13.51 -13.68 -0.40
N ARG A 20 -12.83 -12.61 -0.78
CA ARG A 20 -13.47 -11.39 -1.27
C ARG A 20 -13.37 -11.27 -2.78
N ASP A 21 -14.51 -11.02 -3.40
CA ASP A 21 -14.58 -10.54 -4.77
C ASP A 21 -15.04 -9.09 -4.81
N PHE A 22 -14.48 -8.33 -5.75
CA PHE A 22 -14.75 -6.91 -5.91
C PHE A 22 -15.40 -6.65 -7.26
N SER A 23 -16.59 -6.07 -7.21
CA SER A 23 -17.26 -5.52 -8.39
C SER A 23 -17.25 -3.99 -8.32
N PHE A 24 -16.93 -3.34 -9.44
CA PHE A 24 -16.78 -1.90 -9.49
C PHE A 24 -17.82 -1.25 -10.42
N TYR A 25 -18.51 -0.23 -9.90
CA TYR A 25 -19.23 0.73 -10.72
C TYR A 25 -18.42 2.02 -10.79
N ARG A 26 -17.66 2.18 -11.89
CA ARG A 26 -16.61 3.20 -12.03
C ARG A 26 -16.52 3.77 -13.45
N SER A 27 -17.58 3.69 -14.23
CA SER A 27 -17.57 4.21 -15.60
C SER A 27 -18.81 5.05 -15.87
N PRO A 28 -18.66 6.38 -15.86
CA PRO A 28 -17.48 7.19 -15.52
C PRO A 28 -17.32 7.41 -13.99
N GLY A 29 -16.10 7.30 -13.47
CA GLY A 29 -15.80 7.53 -12.07
C GLY A 29 -15.10 8.88 -11.81
N ALA A 30 -15.57 9.64 -10.82
CA ALA A 30 -15.01 10.96 -10.48
C ALA A 30 -13.52 10.91 -10.06
N ASP A 31 -13.06 9.81 -9.47
CA ASP A 31 -11.66 9.61 -9.10
C ASP A 31 -10.72 9.62 -10.31
N THR A 32 -11.19 9.22 -11.49
CA THR A 32 -10.39 9.27 -12.72
C THR A 32 -10.17 10.69 -13.25
N ARG A 33 -10.84 11.69 -12.67
CA ARG A 33 -10.77 13.09 -13.08
C ARG A 33 -9.68 13.90 -12.37
N LEU A 34 -8.79 13.24 -11.64
CA LEU A 34 -7.64 13.92 -11.03
C LEU A 34 -6.80 14.60 -12.12
N ASP A 35 -6.70 15.92 -12.01
CA ASP A 35 -5.93 16.78 -12.90
C ASP A 35 -4.81 17.45 -12.11
N ALA A 36 -3.55 17.13 -12.43
CA ALA A 36 -2.37 17.65 -11.74
C ALA A 36 -2.28 19.20 -11.79
N GLY A 37 -2.87 19.82 -12.82
CA GLY A 37 -2.92 21.28 -12.94
C GLY A 37 -3.88 21.94 -11.94
N LYS A 38 -4.83 21.16 -11.39
CA LYS A 38 -5.82 21.64 -10.41
C LYS A 38 -5.48 21.26 -8.96
N VAL A 39 -4.45 20.45 -8.76
CA VAL A 39 -3.99 20.09 -7.41
C VAL A 39 -3.21 21.25 -6.81
N ASP A 40 -3.62 21.68 -5.61
CA ASP A 40 -2.84 22.64 -4.83
C ASP A 40 -1.49 21.98 -4.42
N LYS A 41 -0.41 22.45 -5.04
CA LYS A 41 0.94 21.94 -4.80
C LYS A 41 1.38 22.13 -3.35
N LYS A 42 0.82 23.11 -2.65
CA LYS A 42 1.09 23.32 -1.22
C LYS A 42 0.77 22.09 -0.38
N LEU A 43 -0.24 21.28 -0.75
CA LEU A 43 -0.52 20.01 -0.08
C LEU A 43 0.67 19.04 -0.13
N ILE A 44 1.37 19.02 -1.26
CA ILE A 44 2.58 18.20 -1.43
C ILE A 44 3.77 18.86 -0.71
N ASP A 45 3.90 20.19 -0.79
CA ASP A 45 4.99 20.92 -0.15
C ASP A 45 4.93 20.78 1.39
N ASP A 46 3.74 20.70 1.97
CA ASP A 46 3.52 20.57 3.41
C ASP A 46 3.59 19.11 3.91
N CYS A 47 3.54 18.09 3.01
CA CYS A 47 3.61 16.69 3.43
C CYS A 47 5.05 16.19 3.60
N ARG A 48 5.24 15.08 4.34
CA ARG A 48 6.50 14.32 4.45
C ARG A 48 6.54 13.17 3.45
N VAL A 49 5.38 12.56 3.21
CA VAL A 49 5.22 11.39 2.33
C VAL A 49 4.08 11.66 1.36
N LEU A 50 4.32 11.44 0.07
CA LEU A 50 3.28 11.31 -0.93
C LEU A 50 3.00 9.82 -1.15
N CYS A 51 1.81 9.36 -0.73
CA CYS A 51 1.34 8.01 -1.00
C CYS A 51 0.50 8.00 -2.28
N PHE A 52 0.70 6.99 -3.14
CA PHE A 52 -0.04 6.83 -4.38
C PHE A 52 -0.26 5.36 -4.71
N GLY A 53 -1.23 5.09 -5.59
CA GLY A 53 -1.59 3.75 -6.05
C GLY A 53 -1.75 3.69 -7.56
N SER A 54 -2.06 2.49 -8.08
CA SER A 54 -2.17 2.27 -9.52
C SER A 54 -3.58 2.51 -10.08
N LEU A 55 -4.61 2.53 -9.25
CA LEU A 55 -6.00 2.58 -9.73
C LEU A 55 -6.32 3.82 -10.54
N LEU A 56 -5.64 4.93 -10.26
CA LEU A 56 -5.78 6.17 -11.02
C LEU A 56 -5.13 6.09 -12.42
N LEU A 57 -4.28 5.11 -12.67
CA LEU A 57 -3.63 4.91 -13.98
C LEU A 57 -4.56 4.28 -15.02
N THR A 58 -5.78 3.91 -14.64
CA THR A 58 -6.73 3.24 -15.53
C THR A 58 -7.36 4.17 -16.56
N ALA A 59 -7.42 5.49 -16.31
CA ALA A 59 -8.04 6.46 -17.21
C ALA A 59 -7.40 7.86 -17.14
N GLU A 60 -7.51 8.63 -18.22
CA GLU A 60 -7.13 10.04 -18.26
C GLU A 60 -8.22 10.93 -17.62
N PRO A 61 -7.86 12.10 -17.06
CA PRO A 61 -6.52 12.68 -16.96
C PRO A 61 -5.67 12.15 -15.78
N ALA A 62 -6.22 11.31 -14.90
CA ALA A 62 -5.54 10.81 -13.71
C ALA A 62 -4.27 10.01 -14.06
N ARG A 63 -4.30 9.23 -15.15
CA ARG A 63 -3.16 8.44 -15.62
C ARG A 63 -1.91 9.29 -15.85
N SER A 64 -2.05 10.44 -16.50
CA SER A 64 -0.93 11.36 -16.74
C SER A 64 -0.62 12.22 -15.52
N SER A 65 -1.62 12.49 -14.68
CA SER A 65 -1.50 13.38 -13.52
C SER A 65 -0.71 12.74 -12.38
N VAL A 66 -0.93 11.45 -12.10
CA VAL A 66 -0.26 10.75 -10.98
C VAL A 66 1.27 10.78 -11.15
N PRO A 67 1.85 10.33 -12.28
CA PRO A 67 3.30 10.42 -12.47
C PRO A 67 3.85 11.84 -12.31
N SER A 68 3.13 12.85 -12.82
CA SER A 68 3.53 14.25 -12.72
C SER A 68 3.56 14.75 -11.26
N LEU A 69 2.57 14.36 -10.44
CA LEU A 69 2.54 14.71 -9.02
C LEU A 69 3.63 13.98 -8.22
N VAL A 70 3.91 12.73 -8.56
CA VAL A 70 5.00 11.97 -7.95
C VAL A 70 6.36 12.59 -8.31
N ASP A 71 6.58 12.98 -9.56
CA ASP A 71 7.82 13.65 -9.98
C ASP A 71 7.98 15.00 -9.26
N TYR A 72 6.89 15.77 -9.09
CA TYR A 72 6.90 16.99 -8.31
C TYR A 72 7.31 16.73 -6.85
N ALA A 73 6.71 15.75 -6.19
CA ALA A 73 7.04 15.39 -4.80
C ALA A 73 8.52 15.00 -4.65
N ARG A 74 9.04 14.19 -5.56
CA ARG A 74 10.46 13.78 -5.58
C ARG A 74 11.40 14.97 -5.74
N ALA A 75 11.09 15.87 -6.67
CA ALA A 75 11.87 17.09 -6.90
C ALA A 75 11.91 18.01 -5.66
N HIS A 76 10.89 17.92 -4.78
CA HIS A 76 10.80 18.67 -3.53
C HIS A 76 11.23 17.86 -2.30
N GLY A 77 11.95 16.74 -2.50
CA GLY A 77 12.57 15.95 -1.43
C GLY A 77 11.56 15.18 -0.56
N LYS A 78 10.34 14.96 -1.05
CA LYS A 78 9.34 14.17 -0.34
C LYS A 78 9.65 12.69 -0.48
N ILE A 79 9.31 11.90 0.54
CA ILE A 79 9.29 10.42 0.44
C ILE A 79 8.11 10.04 -0.44
N THR A 80 8.33 9.15 -1.39
CA THR A 80 7.28 8.62 -2.25
C THR A 80 6.98 7.17 -1.88
N ALA A 81 5.69 6.86 -1.61
CA ALA A 81 5.25 5.55 -1.15
C ALA A 81 4.18 5.01 -2.09
N TYR A 82 4.35 3.80 -2.57
CA TYR A 82 3.54 3.18 -3.60
C TYR A 82 2.90 1.87 -3.12
N ASP A 83 1.56 1.80 -3.25
CA ASP A 83 0.78 0.57 -3.14
C ASP A 83 0.12 0.29 -4.49
N PRO A 84 0.59 -0.66 -5.29
CA PRO A 84 0.02 -0.99 -6.60
C PRO A 84 -1.46 -1.34 -6.51
N ASN A 85 -1.85 -2.09 -5.50
CA ASN A 85 -3.21 -2.48 -5.19
C ASN A 85 -3.91 -3.10 -6.41
N TRP A 86 -3.38 -4.22 -6.90
CA TRP A 86 -3.82 -4.89 -8.12
C TRP A 86 -5.31 -5.23 -8.10
N ARG A 87 -6.05 -4.76 -9.10
CA ARG A 87 -7.48 -5.04 -9.27
C ARG A 87 -7.74 -5.38 -10.73
N PRO A 88 -7.65 -6.68 -11.11
CA PRO A 88 -7.79 -7.14 -12.50
C PRO A 88 -8.99 -6.56 -13.24
N PRO A 89 -10.22 -6.48 -12.66
CA PRO A 89 -11.39 -6.01 -13.37
C PRO A 89 -11.34 -4.54 -13.84
N LEU A 90 -10.42 -3.75 -13.30
CA LEU A 90 -10.29 -2.33 -13.66
C LEU A 90 -9.39 -2.08 -14.87
N TRP A 91 -8.72 -3.11 -15.38
CA TRP A 91 -7.77 -3.00 -16.47
C TRP A 91 -8.28 -3.60 -17.76
N ALA A 92 -7.95 -2.98 -18.88
CA ALA A 92 -8.32 -3.48 -20.20
C ALA A 92 -7.69 -4.86 -20.55
N SER A 93 -6.55 -5.16 -19.94
CA SER A 93 -5.92 -6.49 -19.95
C SER A 93 -4.91 -6.58 -18.80
N ARG A 94 -4.57 -7.82 -18.41
CA ARG A 94 -3.55 -8.10 -17.40
C ARG A 94 -2.22 -7.43 -17.72
N ASP A 95 -1.74 -7.57 -18.96
CA ASP A 95 -0.45 -7.02 -19.38
C ASP A 95 -0.40 -5.50 -19.34
N LYS A 96 -1.52 -4.82 -19.74
CA LYS A 96 -1.63 -3.37 -19.62
C LYS A 96 -1.60 -2.90 -18.17
N GLY A 97 -2.26 -3.62 -17.28
CA GLY A 97 -2.22 -3.32 -15.86
C GLY A 97 -0.83 -3.49 -15.26
N ILE A 98 -0.16 -4.61 -15.52
CA ILE A 98 1.21 -4.87 -15.05
C ILE A 98 2.17 -3.81 -15.58
N ALA A 99 2.11 -3.48 -16.87
CA ALA A 99 2.96 -2.45 -17.47
C ALA A 99 2.73 -1.06 -16.82
N ALA A 100 1.46 -0.69 -16.59
CA ALA A 100 1.12 0.57 -15.94
C ALA A 100 1.62 0.61 -14.49
N MET A 101 1.39 -0.45 -13.72
CA MET A 101 1.90 -0.56 -12.34
C MET A 101 3.43 -0.50 -12.31
N GLY A 102 4.10 -1.26 -13.19
CA GLY A 102 5.56 -1.30 -13.27
C GLY A 102 6.19 0.05 -13.61
N SER A 103 5.49 0.89 -14.39
CA SER A 103 6.01 2.21 -14.81
C SER A 103 6.26 3.19 -13.66
N LEU A 104 5.68 2.96 -12.48
CA LEU A 104 5.84 3.81 -11.31
C LEU A 104 6.84 3.29 -10.28
N LEU A 105 7.35 2.06 -10.41
CA LEU A 105 8.28 1.47 -9.44
C LEU A 105 9.52 2.31 -9.23
N GLY A 106 10.20 2.72 -10.29
CA GLY A 106 11.39 3.55 -10.21
C GLY A 106 11.17 4.99 -9.69
N LYS A 107 9.91 5.34 -9.40
CA LYS A 107 9.51 6.62 -8.82
C LYS A 107 9.16 6.53 -7.32
N ALA A 108 9.18 5.34 -6.75
CA ALA A 108 8.84 5.09 -5.35
C ALA A 108 10.07 4.84 -4.50
N ASP A 109 10.15 5.47 -3.33
CA ASP A 109 11.15 5.13 -2.32
C ASP A 109 10.71 3.90 -1.52
N ILE A 110 9.39 3.77 -1.26
CA ILE A 110 8.78 2.67 -0.52
C ILE A 110 7.74 2.01 -1.42
N VAL A 111 7.79 0.69 -1.53
CA VAL A 111 6.78 -0.11 -2.23
C VAL A 111 6.22 -1.15 -1.27
N LYS A 112 4.89 -1.15 -1.07
CA LYS A 112 4.18 -2.22 -0.37
C LYS A 112 3.43 -3.05 -1.41
N VAL A 113 3.62 -4.35 -1.37
CA VAL A 113 2.98 -5.32 -2.28
C VAL A 113 2.49 -6.56 -1.51
N SER A 114 1.54 -7.29 -2.07
CA SER A 114 1.28 -8.68 -1.70
C SER A 114 2.28 -9.62 -2.37
N GLU A 115 2.30 -10.91 -1.98
CA GLU A 115 3.10 -11.95 -2.66
C GLU A 115 2.76 -12.02 -4.17
N GLU A 116 1.47 -11.97 -4.50
CA GLU A 116 1.00 -11.99 -5.88
C GLU A 116 1.49 -10.77 -6.66
N GLU A 117 1.33 -9.58 -6.09
CA GLU A 117 1.76 -8.34 -6.72
C GLU A 117 3.28 -8.29 -6.91
N LEU A 118 4.05 -8.80 -5.95
CA LEU A 118 5.50 -8.92 -6.10
C LEU A 118 5.86 -9.81 -7.28
N ALA A 119 5.23 -10.98 -7.38
CA ALA A 119 5.47 -11.90 -8.49
C ALA A 119 5.08 -11.29 -9.85
N LEU A 120 3.95 -10.58 -9.89
CA LEU A 120 3.47 -9.88 -11.09
C LEU A 120 4.43 -8.80 -11.57
N LEU A 121 4.96 -8.00 -10.64
CA LEU A 121 5.79 -6.83 -10.96
C LEU A 121 7.26 -7.18 -11.21
N SER A 122 7.77 -8.19 -10.52
CA SER A 122 9.16 -8.63 -10.67
C SER A 122 9.35 -9.71 -11.73
N GLY A 123 8.30 -10.46 -12.08
CA GLY A 123 8.38 -11.65 -12.90
C GLY A 123 9.11 -12.83 -12.21
N LYS A 124 9.30 -12.78 -10.89
CA LYS A 124 9.95 -13.80 -10.08
C LYS A 124 8.97 -14.50 -9.17
N THR A 125 9.14 -15.79 -8.96
CA THR A 125 8.35 -16.58 -8.00
C THR A 125 8.99 -16.61 -6.61
N ASP A 126 10.31 -16.46 -6.55
CA ASP A 126 11.05 -16.34 -5.29
C ASP A 126 10.93 -14.91 -4.74
N MET A 127 10.60 -14.77 -3.46
CA MET A 127 10.30 -13.49 -2.83
C MET A 127 11.55 -12.62 -2.69
N GLU A 128 12.70 -13.20 -2.33
CA GLU A 128 13.95 -12.45 -2.24
C GLU A 128 14.40 -11.94 -3.61
N ALA A 129 14.35 -12.80 -4.63
CA ALA A 129 14.68 -12.41 -5.99
C ALA A 129 13.69 -11.34 -6.52
N GLY A 130 12.41 -11.46 -6.18
CA GLY A 130 11.40 -10.45 -6.55
C GLY A 130 11.67 -9.11 -5.88
N ALA A 131 11.95 -9.10 -4.59
CA ALA A 131 12.28 -7.88 -3.87
C ALA A 131 13.58 -7.24 -4.38
N ALA A 132 14.60 -8.05 -4.68
CA ALA A 132 15.86 -7.57 -5.26
C ALA A 132 15.66 -6.90 -6.63
N GLU A 133 14.75 -7.43 -7.45
CA GLU A 133 14.38 -6.82 -8.74
C GLU A 133 13.79 -5.41 -8.55
N LEU A 134 12.87 -5.24 -7.59
CA LEU A 134 12.27 -3.94 -7.29
C LEU A 134 13.31 -2.96 -6.69
N LEU A 135 14.15 -3.43 -5.78
CA LEU A 135 15.25 -2.63 -5.21
C LEU A 135 16.22 -2.18 -6.32
N GLY A 136 16.51 -3.06 -7.29
CA GLY A 136 17.33 -2.75 -8.47
C GLY A 136 16.76 -1.63 -9.34
N GLN A 137 15.47 -1.38 -9.30
CA GLN A 137 14.80 -0.28 -10.01
C GLN A 137 14.86 1.05 -9.23
N GLY A 138 15.51 1.08 -8.06
CA GLY A 138 15.72 2.28 -7.26
C GLY A 138 14.80 2.42 -6.04
N VAL A 139 13.92 1.46 -5.78
CA VAL A 139 13.16 1.38 -4.53
C VAL A 139 14.12 1.21 -3.36
N ARG A 140 13.84 1.88 -2.23
CA ARG A 140 14.68 1.85 -1.02
C ARG A 140 14.17 0.84 0.02
N LEU A 141 12.86 0.65 0.06
CA LEU A 141 12.21 -0.28 0.97
C LEU A 141 11.07 -1.00 0.23
N VAL A 142 11.18 -2.31 0.10
CA VAL A 142 10.10 -3.19 -0.38
C VAL A 142 9.49 -3.90 0.81
N VAL A 143 8.18 -3.78 1.00
CA VAL A 143 7.44 -4.48 2.05
C VAL A 143 6.42 -5.39 1.42
N VAL A 144 6.51 -6.68 1.73
CA VAL A 144 5.61 -7.71 1.22
C VAL A 144 4.66 -8.14 2.33
N THR A 145 3.37 -7.94 2.14
CA THR A 145 2.35 -8.41 3.08
C THR A 145 1.98 -9.87 2.78
N LEU A 146 1.95 -10.70 3.81
CA LEU A 146 1.82 -12.16 3.73
C LEU A 146 0.52 -12.67 4.40
N GLY A 147 -0.46 -11.77 4.60
CA GLY A 147 -1.70 -12.09 5.30
C GLY A 147 -1.45 -12.62 6.71
N ALA A 148 -1.93 -13.82 7.01
CA ALA A 148 -1.76 -14.45 8.30
C ALA A 148 -0.29 -14.73 8.67
N LYS A 149 0.62 -14.79 7.72
CA LYS A 149 2.06 -14.94 7.96
C LYS A 149 2.78 -13.64 8.31
N GLY A 150 2.06 -12.51 8.37
CA GLY A 150 2.63 -11.20 8.71
C GLY A 150 3.22 -10.46 7.52
N CYS A 151 4.49 -10.06 7.58
CA CYS A 151 5.15 -9.34 6.51
C CYS A 151 6.65 -9.63 6.40
N ALA A 152 7.20 -9.41 5.22
CA ALA A 152 8.64 -9.37 4.97
C ALA A 152 9.01 -7.97 4.46
N ALA A 153 10.17 -7.46 4.86
CA ALA A 153 10.72 -6.20 4.40
C ALA A 153 12.14 -6.37 3.89
N TYR A 154 12.44 -5.73 2.79
CA TYR A 154 13.73 -5.81 2.09
C TYR A 154 14.28 -4.42 1.85
N THR A 155 15.53 -4.23 2.21
CA THR A 155 16.34 -3.04 1.91
C THR A 155 17.60 -3.48 1.17
N PRO A 156 18.40 -2.55 0.61
CA PRO A 156 19.69 -2.92 0.04
C PRO A 156 20.66 -3.58 1.02
N GLY A 157 20.48 -3.37 2.34
CA GLY A 157 21.42 -3.84 3.37
C GLY A 157 20.97 -5.06 4.15
N PHE A 158 19.67 -5.31 4.26
CA PHE A 158 19.13 -6.41 5.06
C PHE A 158 17.69 -6.76 4.69
N ALA A 159 17.26 -7.94 5.14
CA ALA A 159 15.86 -8.37 5.10
C ALA A 159 15.35 -8.66 6.51
N LEU A 160 14.05 -8.51 6.71
CA LEU A 160 13.33 -8.78 7.96
C LEU A 160 12.04 -9.55 7.64
N HIS A 161 11.67 -10.46 8.54
CA HIS A 161 10.33 -11.04 8.58
C HIS A 161 9.71 -10.77 9.96
N ARG A 162 8.42 -10.39 9.99
CA ARG A 162 7.67 -10.18 11.23
C ARG A 162 6.30 -10.86 11.15
N ASN A 163 5.99 -11.66 12.16
CA ASN A 163 4.71 -12.34 12.29
C ASN A 163 3.60 -11.30 12.57
N THR A 164 2.37 -11.63 12.19
CA THR A 164 1.20 -10.85 12.62
C THR A 164 0.69 -11.30 13.99
N TYR A 165 -0.32 -10.62 14.51
CA TYR A 165 -0.93 -10.91 15.80
C TYR A 165 -2.10 -11.88 15.66
N ASP A 166 -2.28 -12.76 16.66
CA ASP A 166 -3.38 -13.73 16.73
C ASP A 166 -4.69 -13.05 17.12
N THR A 167 -5.44 -12.59 16.14
CA THR A 167 -6.70 -11.88 16.32
C THR A 167 -7.86 -12.63 15.65
N GLN A 168 -9.06 -12.44 16.17
CA GLN A 168 -10.26 -13.01 15.56
C GLN A 168 -10.65 -12.21 14.30
N VAL A 169 -10.27 -12.72 13.14
CA VAL A 169 -10.56 -12.09 11.84
C VAL A 169 -12.07 -12.16 11.53
N ARG A 170 -12.63 -11.01 11.14
CA ARG A 170 -14.02 -10.86 10.66
C ARG A 170 -14.08 -10.38 9.22
N ASP A 171 -13.27 -9.37 8.88
CA ASP A 171 -13.22 -8.79 7.55
C ASP A 171 -11.83 -8.19 7.34
N THR A 172 -11.11 -8.65 6.32
CA THR A 172 -9.76 -8.15 6.04
C THR A 172 -9.75 -6.90 5.15
N THR A 173 -10.94 -6.33 4.81
CA THR A 173 -11.04 -5.10 4.02
C THR A 173 -10.39 -3.93 4.76
N GLY A 174 -9.43 -3.26 4.11
CA GLY A 174 -8.68 -2.16 4.71
C GLY A 174 -7.50 -2.59 5.59
N SER A 175 -7.28 -3.89 5.86
CA SER A 175 -6.13 -4.33 6.67
C SER A 175 -4.80 -3.95 6.03
N GLY A 176 -4.67 -4.10 4.71
CA GLY A 176 -3.49 -3.68 3.95
C GLY A 176 -3.28 -2.17 3.98
N ASP A 177 -4.37 -1.39 3.90
CA ASP A 177 -4.33 0.08 3.97
C ASP A 177 -3.94 0.54 5.39
N SER A 178 -4.51 -0.11 6.44
CA SER A 178 -4.16 0.16 7.84
C SER A 178 -2.70 -0.17 8.13
N PHE A 179 -2.22 -1.32 7.64
CA PHE A 179 -0.81 -1.70 7.72
C PHE A 179 0.08 -0.65 7.07
N PHE A 180 -0.24 -0.24 5.84
CA PHE A 180 0.59 0.71 5.10
C PHE A 180 0.57 2.10 5.73
N GLY A 181 -0.60 2.57 6.16
CA GLY A 181 -0.72 3.84 6.89
C GLY A 181 0.11 3.85 8.18
N ALA A 182 0.08 2.75 8.95
CA ALA A 182 0.87 2.61 10.18
C ALA A 182 2.38 2.54 9.89
N LEU A 183 2.80 1.80 8.84
CA LEU A 183 4.19 1.76 8.37
C LEU A 183 4.70 3.17 8.03
N LEU A 184 3.96 3.92 7.21
CA LEU A 184 4.34 5.27 6.80
C LEU A 184 4.38 6.24 7.99
N SER A 185 3.42 6.13 8.90
CA SER A 185 3.41 6.90 10.15
C SER A 185 4.65 6.63 11.00
N GLY A 186 5.02 5.36 11.18
CA GLY A 186 6.21 4.97 11.92
C GLY A 186 7.50 5.51 11.28
N ILE A 187 7.61 5.46 9.95
CA ILE A 187 8.76 6.04 9.21
C ILE A 187 8.82 7.56 9.42
N VAL A 188 7.70 8.26 9.31
CA VAL A 188 7.65 9.71 9.53
C VAL A 188 8.06 10.07 10.97
N LEU A 189 7.55 9.33 11.96
CA LEU A 189 7.85 9.56 13.38
C LEU A 189 9.30 9.24 13.74
N SER A 190 9.93 8.29 13.07
CA SER A 190 11.36 7.99 13.27
C SER A 190 12.29 9.14 12.84
N GLY A 191 11.80 10.03 12.00
CA GLY A 191 12.60 11.11 11.40
C GLY A 191 13.60 10.64 10.33
N CYS A 192 13.71 9.34 10.09
CA CYS A 192 14.62 8.74 9.12
C CYS A 192 14.04 8.74 7.70
N ARG A 193 14.92 8.69 6.72
CA ARG A 193 14.53 8.28 5.37
C ARG A 193 14.51 6.75 5.27
N PRO A 194 13.80 6.17 4.29
CA PRO A 194 13.72 4.70 4.14
C PRO A 194 15.08 4.00 4.05
N GLU A 195 16.06 4.62 3.39
CA GLU A 195 17.43 4.11 3.22
C GLU A 195 18.27 4.15 4.50
N ASP A 196 17.90 4.98 5.48
CA ASP A 196 18.65 5.22 6.73
C ASP A 196 18.05 4.45 7.92
N LEU A 197 16.97 3.68 7.70
CA LEU A 197 16.34 2.90 8.75
C LEU A 197 17.26 1.77 9.24
N SER A 198 17.51 1.73 10.56
CA SER A 198 18.16 0.57 11.14
C SER A 198 17.22 -0.65 11.16
N LYS A 199 17.82 -1.84 11.28
CA LYS A 199 17.08 -3.09 11.38
C LYS A 199 16.10 -3.10 12.57
N GLU A 200 16.55 -2.56 13.70
CA GLU A 200 15.78 -2.46 14.95
C GLU A 200 14.61 -1.50 14.80
N THR A 201 14.86 -0.30 14.24
CA THR A 201 13.81 0.69 14.01
C THR A 201 12.76 0.15 13.05
N LEU A 202 13.16 -0.45 11.93
CA LEU A 202 12.24 -1.02 10.97
C LEU A 202 11.45 -2.19 11.59
N SER A 203 12.08 -3.02 12.42
CA SER A 203 11.40 -4.11 13.14
C SER A 203 10.24 -3.58 14.00
N CYS A 204 10.48 -2.54 14.80
CA CYS A 204 9.44 -1.92 15.63
C CYS A 204 8.30 -1.34 14.79
N ILE A 205 8.64 -0.68 13.69
CA ILE A 205 7.66 -0.11 12.76
C ILE A 205 6.80 -1.20 12.13
N LEU A 206 7.40 -2.32 11.71
CA LEU A 206 6.67 -3.45 11.11
C LEU A 206 5.77 -4.15 12.13
N ASP A 207 6.18 -4.27 13.40
CA ASP A 207 5.32 -4.82 14.47
C ASP A 207 4.10 -3.94 14.70
N PHE A 208 4.27 -2.62 14.73
CA PHE A 208 3.17 -1.67 14.84
C PHE A 208 2.23 -1.74 13.62
N ALA A 209 2.79 -1.84 12.41
CA ALA A 209 2.04 -1.98 11.18
C ALA A 209 1.24 -3.30 11.12
N ASN A 210 1.85 -4.43 11.54
CA ASN A 210 1.15 -5.72 11.64
C ASN A 210 0.01 -5.66 12.66
N ALA A 211 0.21 -5.02 13.81
CA ALA A 211 -0.85 -4.82 14.81
C ALA A 211 -2.01 -3.98 14.24
N ALA A 212 -1.71 -2.92 13.49
CA ALA A 212 -2.73 -2.08 12.84
C ALA A 212 -3.58 -2.89 11.84
N GLY A 213 -2.94 -3.69 10.98
CA GLY A 213 -3.64 -4.58 10.06
C GLY A 213 -4.47 -5.65 10.76
N ALA A 214 -3.92 -6.26 11.82
CA ALA A 214 -4.60 -7.29 12.61
C ALA A 214 -5.83 -6.74 13.35
N VAL A 215 -5.72 -5.57 13.99
CA VAL A 215 -6.85 -4.91 14.67
C VAL A 215 -7.92 -4.47 13.66
N CYS A 216 -7.54 -3.93 12.50
CA CYS A 216 -8.49 -3.62 11.43
C CYS A 216 -9.30 -4.85 11.04
N ALA A 217 -8.66 -6.00 10.88
CA ALA A 217 -9.32 -7.25 10.48
C ALA A 217 -10.34 -7.77 11.51
N THR A 218 -10.37 -7.29 12.72
CA THR A 218 -11.37 -7.69 13.75
C THR A 218 -12.74 -7.06 13.56
N LYS A 219 -12.89 -6.09 12.66
CA LYS A 219 -14.11 -5.31 12.45
C LYS A 219 -14.58 -5.42 11.00
N MET A 220 -15.88 -5.21 10.79
CA MET A 220 -16.46 -5.12 9.45
C MET A 220 -16.21 -3.75 8.83
N GLY A 221 -15.93 -3.74 7.52
CA GLY A 221 -15.74 -2.55 6.71
C GLY A 221 -14.29 -2.03 6.71
N ALA A 222 -13.99 -1.13 5.79
CA ALA A 222 -12.66 -0.55 5.60
C ALA A 222 -12.42 0.64 6.55
N ILE A 223 -12.83 1.85 6.15
CA ILE A 223 -12.58 3.09 6.91
C ILE A 223 -13.06 3.02 8.37
N PRO A 224 -14.28 2.49 8.69
CA PRO A 224 -14.72 2.37 10.08
C PRO A 224 -13.91 1.38 10.92
N ALA A 225 -13.18 0.47 10.28
CA ALA A 225 -12.36 -0.54 10.95
C ALA A 225 -10.93 -0.07 11.24
N ILE A 226 -10.45 1.00 10.61
CA ILE A 226 -9.10 1.54 10.82
C ILE A 226 -8.91 1.88 12.31
N PRO A 227 -7.90 1.29 12.97
CA PRO A 227 -7.68 1.51 14.41
C PRO A 227 -7.01 2.85 14.70
N TYR A 228 -7.28 3.37 15.88
CA TYR A 228 -6.47 4.42 16.50
C TYR A 228 -5.23 3.82 17.17
N THR A 229 -4.26 4.66 17.47
CA THR A 229 -2.96 4.27 18.04
C THR A 229 -3.10 3.47 19.35
N ASP A 230 -4.01 3.86 20.23
CA ASP A 230 -4.28 3.19 21.50
C ASP A 230 -4.72 1.73 21.33
N ALA A 231 -5.55 1.45 20.33
CA ALA A 231 -5.98 0.09 20.01
C ALA A 231 -4.84 -0.75 19.41
N ILE A 232 -3.98 -0.14 18.61
CA ILE A 232 -2.79 -0.80 18.05
C ILE A 232 -1.81 -1.16 19.17
N GLU A 233 -1.50 -0.23 20.05
CA GLU A 233 -0.61 -0.44 21.19
C GLU A 233 -1.19 -1.45 22.20
N LEU A 234 -2.50 -1.46 22.40
CA LEU A 234 -3.16 -2.48 23.22
C LEU A 234 -2.95 -3.86 22.62
N CYS A 235 -3.16 -4.02 21.31
CA CYS A 235 -2.91 -5.27 20.60
C CYS A 235 -1.46 -5.75 20.80
N GLN A 236 -0.48 -4.88 20.61
CA GLN A 236 0.94 -5.23 20.81
C GLN A 236 1.26 -5.71 22.23
N ARG A 237 0.57 -5.18 23.24
CA ARG A 237 0.81 -5.55 24.64
C ARG A 237 0.07 -6.80 25.09
N THR A 238 -1.09 -7.11 24.52
CA THR A 238 -2.01 -8.12 25.05
C THR A 238 -2.26 -9.31 24.14
N THR A 239 -1.91 -9.20 22.87
CA THR A 239 -2.17 -10.24 21.88
C THR A 239 -0.86 -10.91 21.47
N PRO A 240 -0.74 -12.25 21.54
CA PRO A 240 0.46 -12.95 21.09
C PRO A 240 0.59 -12.86 19.56
N PHE A 241 1.79 -13.12 19.06
CA PHE A 241 1.98 -13.34 17.63
C PHE A 241 1.30 -14.63 17.20
N LEU A 242 0.70 -14.60 16.01
CA LEU A 242 0.13 -15.79 15.40
C LEU A 242 1.27 -16.76 15.04
N VAL A 243 1.15 -18.00 15.49
CA VAL A 243 2.07 -19.09 15.18
C VAL A 243 1.40 -19.99 14.14
N ILE A 244 1.98 -20.08 12.94
CA ILE A 244 1.49 -20.90 11.81
C ILE A 244 2.45 -22.07 11.60
#